data_52f8af06824efbe471307696045aaac6
#
_entry.id   52f8af06824efbe471307696045aaac6
#
_cell.length_a   1.000
_cell.length_b   1.000
_cell.length_c   1.000
_cell.angle_alpha   90.00
_cell.angle_beta   90.00
_cell.angle_gamma   90.00
#
_symmetry.space_group_name_H-M   'P 1'
#
loop_
_entity.id
_entity.type
_entity.pdbx_description
1 polymer ?
#
loop_
_entity_poly.entity_id
_entity_poly.type
_entity_poly.pdbx_seq_one_letter_code
_entity_poly.pdbx_strand_id
1 'polypeptide(L)'
;MAFLTAMPVQAADGLTGNDRKRYDYFFQEAARLQALGRYGDAFELFEHARKINPRAAEVYFYQSMYYQQMKQDSLAQDCLARAITLAPSNLTFRERMAQYYVANQQYDKAIEAYEGIFAQNHDNTDALYMLLRLYQQQKEYPQMLKTLNRLETEEGENEKFTLEKMHIYELMNDSKSAYKELKSLTEAHPLDMIYKTMLGNWLMEHQRRKEAYKLFTHVLEEEPDNSYAQMSLYDYYNATDQKEQAHAMLDRILLGKKTDLDTKLMMIRSFIQDNESHGADSTQVIALFDRMLAQPKLSADIAEFRAAYMNIKKMPMDTVNAAYRKVLEIAPDRSESRIQLIQNLWEKKDYDEVIRLSNAAHDYNPEEMVFYYFGGMAHYMKHEEDATLEEFRRGVGQINSKSSPDLVSDLYMIMGDILHGKNRQAEAFAAYDSCLHWKPDNVPGLN
;
A
#
# COMPACT_ATOMS: atom_id res chain seq x y z
N MET A 1 -10.47 10.17 -17.99
CA MET A 1 -11.14 10.74 -19.22
C MET A 1 -11.83 12.03 -18.81
N ALA A 2 -11.16 13.17 -19.00
CA ALA A 2 -11.80 14.47 -18.78
C ALA A 2 -12.55 14.84 -20.05
N PHE A 3 -13.87 15.05 -19.95
CA PHE A 3 -14.67 15.63 -21.00
C PHE A 3 -14.18 17.07 -21.23
N LEU A 4 -13.38 17.28 -22.28
CA LEU A 4 -13.11 18.61 -22.82
C LEU A 4 -14.44 19.11 -23.44
N THR A 5 -15.18 19.89 -22.69
CA THR A 5 -16.27 20.70 -23.22
C THR A 5 -15.69 21.62 -24.30
N ALA A 6 -16.29 21.64 -25.48
CA ALA A 6 -15.87 22.53 -26.56
C ALA A 6 -15.84 23.97 -26.01
N MET A 7 -14.66 24.62 -26.05
CA MET A 7 -14.52 26.01 -25.62
C MET A 7 -15.41 26.91 -26.51
N PRO A 8 -16.11 27.89 -25.94
CA PRO A 8 -16.89 28.83 -26.73
C PRO A 8 -15.94 29.63 -27.66
N VAL A 9 -16.24 29.63 -28.92
CA VAL A 9 -15.53 30.43 -29.93
C VAL A 9 -15.71 31.91 -29.61
N GLN A 10 -14.65 32.57 -29.16
CA GLN A 10 -14.71 34.03 -28.93
C GLN A 10 -14.76 34.79 -30.26
N ALA A 11 -15.82 35.58 -30.41
CA ALA A 11 -16.14 36.30 -31.65
C ALA A 11 -15.39 37.65 -31.72
N ALA A 12 -14.15 37.69 -32.25
CA ALA A 12 -13.47 38.99 -32.52
C ALA A 12 -12.44 38.96 -33.66
N ASP A 13 -12.59 38.10 -34.66
CA ASP A 13 -11.50 37.81 -35.62
C ASP A 13 -11.64 38.42 -37.01
N GLY A 14 -12.65 39.24 -37.22
CA GLY A 14 -12.83 39.96 -38.52
C GLY A 14 -13.14 39.09 -39.73
N LEU A 15 -13.55 37.81 -39.49
CA LEU A 15 -13.93 36.88 -40.55
C LEU A 15 -15.22 37.32 -41.26
N THR A 16 -15.28 37.17 -42.58
CA THR A 16 -16.53 37.33 -43.32
C THR A 16 -17.56 36.27 -42.93
N GLY A 17 -18.85 36.51 -43.14
CA GLY A 17 -19.91 35.57 -42.72
C GLY A 17 -19.77 34.20 -43.36
N ASN A 18 -19.20 34.06 -44.55
CA ASN A 18 -18.97 32.78 -45.21
C ASN A 18 -17.70 32.09 -44.66
N ASP A 19 -16.64 32.81 -44.43
CA ASP A 19 -15.39 32.24 -43.88
C ASP A 19 -15.60 31.83 -42.45
N ARG A 20 -16.41 32.55 -41.68
CA ARG A 20 -16.81 32.13 -40.31
C ARG A 20 -17.54 30.79 -40.31
N LYS A 21 -18.56 30.62 -41.20
CA LYS A 21 -19.28 29.34 -41.31
C LYS A 21 -18.34 28.18 -41.69
N ARG A 22 -17.40 28.43 -42.60
CA ARG A 22 -16.40 27.43 -42.97
C ARG A 22 -15.45 27.08 -41.82
N TYR A 23 -14.96 28.10 -41.10
CA TYR A 23 -14.11 27.92 -39.94
C TYR A 23 -14.84 27.10 -38.87
N ASP A 24 -16.05 27.51 -38.49
CA ASP A 24 -16.84 26.82 -37.48
C ASP A 24 -17.09 25.36 -37.85
N TYR A 25 -17.40 25.09 -39.11
CA TYR A 25 -17.58 23.73 -39.63
C TYR A 25 -16.31 22.88 -39.45
N PHE A 26 -15.17 23.36 -39.96
CA PHE A 26 -13.92 22.60 -39.85
C PHE A 26 -13.47 22.41 -38.42
N PHE A 27 -13.59 23.43 -37.57
CA PHE A 27 -13.20 23.34 -36.17
C PHE A 27 -14.10 22.35 -35.40
N GLN A 28 -15.41 22.44 -35.54
CA GLN A 28 -16.33 21.54 -34.82
C GLN A 28 -16.18 20.10 -35.32
N GLU A 29 -16.01 19.88 -36.63
CA GLU A 29 -15.80 18.54 -37.16
C GLU A 29 -14.45 17.96 -36.71
N ALA A 30 -13.38 18.77 -36.64
CA ALA A 30 -12.11 18.37 -36.09
C ALA A 30 -12.25 17.92 -34.60
N ALA A 31 -12.95 18.72 -33.78
CA ALA A 31 -13.21 18.38 -32.39
C ALA A 31 -14.04 17.08 -32.23
N ARG A 32 -15.03 16.89 -33.13
CA ARG A 32 -15.83 15.65 -33.16
C ARG A 32 -14.99 14.43 -33.51
N LEU A 33 -14.13 14.53 -34.51
CA LEU A 33 -13.25 13.45 -34.96
C LEU A 33 -12.22 13.10 -33.85
N GLN A 34 -11.70 14.12 -33.17
CA GLN A 34 -10.81 13.92 -32.01
C GLN A 34 -11.53 13.13 -30.91
N ALA A 35 -12.77 13.47 -30.60
CA ALA A 35 -13.56 12.75 -29.60
C ALA A 35 -13.84 11.29 -30.00
N LEU A 36 -13.86 10.99 -31.27
CA LEU A 36 -13.99 9.63 -31.85
C LEU A 36 -12.65 8.88 -31.97
N GLY A 37 -11.53 9.48 -31.54
CA GLY A 37 -10.20 8.88 -31.67
C GLY A 37 -9.58 8.93 -33.07
N ARG A 38 -10.22 9.62 -34.04
CA ARG A 38 -9.72 9.79 -35.40
C ARG A 38 -8.74 10.96 -35.47
N TYR A 39 -7.59 10.80 -34.81
CA TYR A 39 -6.65 11.90 -34.57
C TYR A 39 -6.02 12.46 -35.85
N GLY A 40 -5.69 11.63 -36.87
CA GLY A 40 -5.12 12.07 -38.11
C GLY A 40 -6.06 12.98 -38.85
N ASP A 41 -7.32 12.55 -39.06
CA ASP A 41 -8.34 13.32 -39.75
C ASP A 41 -8.67 14.63 -39.00
N ALA A 42 -8.71 14.58 -37.68
CA ALA A 42 -8.91 15.76 -36.85
C ALA A 42 -7.79 16.79 -37.03
N PHE A 43 -6.54 16.35 -37.07
CA PHE A 43 -5.39 17.22 -37.29
C PHE A 43 -5.46 17.95 -38.63
N GLU A 44 -5.80 17.23 -39.71
CA GLU A 44 -5.97 17.84 -41.03
C GLU A 44 -7.06 18.93 -41.03
N LEU A 45 -8.18 18.69 -40.37
CA LEU A 45 -9.25 19.66 -40.26
C LEU A 45 -8.86 20.87 -39.38
N PHE A 46 -8.08 20.70 -38.33
CA PHE A 46 -7.51 21.82 -37.60
C PHE A 46 -6.54 22.63 -38.47
N GLU A 47 -5.75 22.00 -39.31
CA GLU A 47 -4.92 22.71 -40.31
C GLU A 47 -5.77 23.53 -41.33
N HIS A 48 -6.90 22.99 -41.80
CA HIS A 48 -7.82 23.74 -42.63
C HIS A 48 -8.46 24.92 -41.88
N ALA A 49 -8.89 24.72 -40.63
CA ALA A 49 -9.43 25.78 -39.79
C ALA A 49 -8.40 26.90 -39.59
N ARG A 50 -7.13 26.55 -39.31
CA ARG A 50 -6.03 27.51 -39.19
C ARG A 50 -5.80 28.38 -40.42
N LYS A 51 -5.88 27.76 -41.63
CA LYS A 51 -5.71 28.50 -42.88
C LYS A 51 -6.84 29.52 -43.10
N ILE A 52 -8.06 29.21 -42.64
CA ILE A 52 -9.20 30.12 -42.72
C ILE A 52 -9.08 31.23 -41.65
N ASN A 53 -8.76 30.86 -40.42
CA ASN A 53 -8.58 31.80 -39.33
C ASN A 53 -7.21 31.68 -38.66
N PRO A 54 -6.16 32.38 -39.14
CA PRO A 54 -4.84 32.38 -38.53
C PRO A 54 -4.76 33.08 -37.16
N ARG A 55 -5.88 33.65 -36.68
CA ARG A 55 -5.97 34.33 -35.38
C ARG A 55 -6.75 33.49 -34.34
N ALA A 56 -7.20 32.29 -34.69
CA ALA A 56 -7.92 31.41 -33.80
C ALA A 56 -6.93 30.75 -32.80
N ALA A 57 -6.83 31.24 -31.59
CA ALA A 57 -5.91 30.76 -30.57
C ALA A 57 -6.14 29.27 -30.23
N GLU A 58 -7.40 28.85 -30.21
CA GLU A 58 -7.82 27.47 -29.90
C GLU A 58 -7.28 26.47 -30.92
N VAL A 59 -7.15 26.82 -32.20
CA VAL A 59 -6.61 25.90 -33.19
C VAL A 59 -5.14 25.60 -32.93
N TYR A 60 -4.36 26.60 -32.59
CA TYR A 60 -2.96 26.41 -32.23
C TYR A 60 -2.82 25.58 -30.92
N PHE A 61 -3.71 25.78 -29.98
CA PHE A 61 -3.75 24.97 -28.79
C PHE A 61 -3.98 23.49 -29.10
N TYR A 62 -4.97 23.14 -29.93
CA TYR A 62 -5.20 21.77 -30.34
C TYR A 62 -4.02 21.20 -31.11
N GLN A 63 -3.48 21.94 -32.08
CA GLN A 63 -2.30 21.53 -32.85
C GLN A 63 -1.09 21.23 -31.97
N SER A 64 -0.87 21.99 -30.90
CA SER A 64 0.20 21.74 -29.98
C SER A 64 0.13 20.34 -29.34
N MET A 65 -1.08 19.87 -29.05
CA MET A 65 -1.31 18.52 -28.48
C MET A 65 -0.90 17.41 -29.48
N TYR A 66 -1.21 17.59 -30.76
CA TYR A 66 -0.80 16.65 -31.81
C TYR A 66 0.70 16.64 -32.02
N TYR A 67 1.34 17.81 -32.09
CA TYR A 67 2.78 17.92 -32.24
C TYR A 67 3.52 17.28 -31.04
N GLN A 68 2.99 17.42 -29.83
CA GLN A 68 3.56 16.76 -28.65
C GLN A 68 3.44 15.21 -28.77
N GLN A 69 2.31 14.69 -29.23
CA GLN A 69 2.15 13.25 -29.48
C GLN A 69 3.11 12.73 -30.56
N MET A 70 3.36 13.55 -31.59
CA MET A 70 4.33 13.24 -32.67
C MET A 70 5.80 13.47 -32.21
N LYS A 71 6.05 13.84 -30.96
CA LYS A 71 7.38 14.18 -30.43
C LYS A 71 8.08 15.32 -31.20
N GLN A 72 7.29 16.23 -31.73
CA GLN A 72 7.76 17.44 -32.42
C GLN A 72 7.70 18.63 -31.45
N ASP A 73 8.56 18.59 -30.44
CA ASP A 73 8.50 19.46 -29.27
C ASP A 73 8.63 20.95 -29.61
N SER A 74 9.48 21.31 -30.57
CA SER A 74 9.62 22.70 -31.02
C SER A 74 8.31 23.24 -31.60
N LEU A 75 7.64 22.47 -32.46
CA LEU A 75 6.36 22.89 -33.04
C LEU A 75 5.25 22.94 -32.02
N ALA A 76 5.24 22.02 -31.08
CA ALA A 76 4.30 22.04 -29.94
C ALA A 76 4.44 23.33 -29.12
N GLN A 77 5.68 23.69 -28.77
CA GLN A 77 5.99 24.91 -28.03
C GLN A 77 5.60 26.17 -28.83
N ASP A 78 5.94 26.24 -30.10
CA ASP A 78 5.61 27.40 -30.99
C ASP A 78 4.09 27.58 -31.08
N CYS A 79 3.35 26.49 -31.22
CA CYS A 79 1.88 26.52 -31.25
C CYS A 79 1.30 27.02 -29.91
N LEU A 80 1.77 26.53 -28.78
CA LEU A 80 1.33 27.01 -27.45
C LEU A 80 1.67 28.51 -27.25
N ALA A 81 2.88 28.93 -27.65
CA ALA A 81 3.29 30.33 -27.54
C ALA A 81 2.40 31.22 -28.40
N ARG A 82 2.04 30.74 -29.61
CA ARG A 82 1.12 31.46 -30.51
C ARG A 82 -0.29 31.54 -29.93
N ALA A 83 -0.80 30.46 -29.37
CA ALA A 83 -2.12 30.44 -28.70
C ALA A 83 -2.16 31.46 -27.53
N ILE A 84 -1.13 31.50 -26.66
CA ILE A 84 -1.02 32.45 -25.58
C ILE A 84 -0.93 33.90 -26.09
N THR A 85 -0.16 34.16 -27.17
CA THR A 85 -0.04 35.49 -27.75
C THR A 85 -1.39 35.99 -28.27
N LEU A 86 -2.20 35.11 -28.86
CA LEU A 86 -3.51 35.44 -29.39
C LEU A 86 -4.60 35.58 -28.31
N ALA A 87 -4.48 34.87 -27.24
CA ALA A 87 -5.42 34.91 -26.10
C ALA A 87 -4.67 34.94 -24.76
N PRO A 88 -4.03 36.08 -24.39
CA PRO A 88 -3.13 36.17 -23.24
C PRO A 88 -3.85 36.02 -21.88
N SER A 89 -5.15 36.22 -21.81
CA SER A 89 -5.98 36.01 -20.60
C SER A 89 -6.47 34.56 -20.44
N ASN A 90 -6.22 33.68 -21.43
CA ASN A 90 -6.67 32.29 -21.36
C ASN A 90 -5.70 31.47 -20.49
N LEU A 91 -6.12 31.18 -19.24
CA LEU A 91 -5.32 30.42 -18.28
C LEU A 91 -5.05 29.00 -18.74
N THR A 92 -5.97 28.35 -19.44
CA THR A 92 -5.80 26.96 -19.93
C THR A 92 -4.61 26.82 -20.87
N PHE A 93 -4.35 27.83 -21.71
CA PHE A 93 -3.20 27.81 -22.61
C PHE A 93 -1.88 27.99 -21.84
N ARG A 94 -1.88 28.84 -20.82
CA ARG A 94 -0.72 29.03 -19.93
C ARG A 94 -0.44 27.79 -19.11
N GLU A 95 -1.48 27.18 -18.54
CA GLU A 95 -1.35 25.92 -17.78
C GLU A 95 -0.78 24.81 -18.66
N ARG A 96 -1.25 24.72 -19.91
CA ARG A 96 -0.71 23.73 -20.86
C ARG A 96 0.76 23.96 -21.18
N MET A 97 1.18 25.23 -21.32
CA MET A 97 2.59 25.59 -21.50
C MET A 97 3.42 25.21 -20.25
N ALA A 98 2.91 25.50 -19.06
CA ALA A 98 3.57 25.11 -17.81
C ALA A 98 3.72 23.60 -17.71
N GLN A 99 2.67 22.82 -18.00
CA GLN A 99 2.72 21.36 -18.08
C GLN A 99 3.72 20.85 -19.11
N TYR A 100 3.80 21.51 -20.28
CA TYR A 100 4.79 21.18 -21.30
C TYR A 100 6.21 21.37 -20.76
N TYR A 101 6.49 22.47 -20.05
CA TYR A 101 7.79 22.70 -19.43
C TYR A 101 8.11 21.63 -18.37
N VAL A 102 7.13 21.23 -17.55
CA VAL A 102 7.31 20.13 -16.57
C VAL A 102 7.66 18.82 -17.27
N ALA A 103 6.91 18.45 -18.30
CA ALA A 103 7.13 17.20 -19.05
C ALA A 103 8.51 17.14 -19.72
N ASN A 104 9.05 18.29 -20.12
CA ASN A 104 10.39 18.43 -20.71
C ASN A 104 11.48 18.79 -19.69
N GLN A 105 11.21 18.66 -18.38
CA GLN A 105 12.14 18.93 -17.29
C GLN A 105 12.74 20.36 -17.29
N GLN A 106 12.04 21.31 -17.91
CA GLN A 106 12.40 22.72 -17.93
C GLN A 106 11.80 23.42 -16.71
N TYR A 107 12.26 23.00 -15.51
CA TYR A 107 11.63 23.36 -14.24
C TYR A 107 11.59 24.86 -13.98
N ASP A 108 12.65 25.60 -14.31
CA ASP A 108 12.69 27.07 -14.12
C ASP A 108 11.60 27.77 -14.91
N LYS A 109 11.40 27.36 -16.17
CA LYS A 109 10.33 27.91 -17.01
C LYS A 109 8.94 27.48 -16.53
N ALA A 110 8.82 26.27 -16.01
CA ALA A 110 7.56 25.81 -15.42
C ALA A 110 7.21 26.64 -14.18
N ILE A 111 8.20 26.93 -13.31
CA ILE A 111 8.04 27.80 -12.13
C ILE A 111 7.59 29.19 -12.55
N GLU A 112 8.29 29.82 -13.52
CA GLU A 112 7.92 31.14 -14.02
C GLU A 112 6.48 31.17 -14.59
N ALA A 113 6.11 30.13 -15.33
CA ALA A 113 4.77 29.99 -15.87
C ALA A 113 3.70 29.87 -14.79
N TYR A 114 3.89 29.02 -13.76
CA TYR A 114 2.93 28.88 -12.66
C TYR A 114 2.86 30.11 -11.77
N GLU A 115 3.99 30.80 -11.53
CA GLU A 115 3.99 32.09 -10.85
C GLU A 115 3.16 33.14 -11.63
N GLY A 116 3.30 33.17 -12.94
CA GLY A 116 2.51 34.05 -13.81
C GLY A 116 1.01 33.69 -13.84
N ILE A 117 0.66 32.41 -13.74
CA ILE A 117 -0.74 31.95 -13.63
C ILE A 117 -1.35 32.44 -12.33
N PHE A 118 -0.66 32.20 -11.19
CA PHE A 118 -1.13 32.63 -9.87
C PHE A 118 -1.24 34.16 -9.76
N ALA A 119 -0.26 34.88 -10.29
CA ALA A 119 -0.28 36.34 -10.29
C ALA A 119 -1.47 36.93 -11.07
N GLN A 120 -1.96 36.22 -12.09
CA GLN A 120 -3.12 36.61 -12.88
C GLN A 120 -4.46 36.23 -12.23
N ASN A 121 -4.48 35.15 -11.47
CA ASN A 121 -5.66 34.64 -10.76
C ASN A 121 -5.25 34.04 -9.43
N HIS A 122 -5.41 34.78 -8.34
CA HIS A 122 -5.09 34.33 -6.98
C HIS A 122 -5.99 33.21 -6.47
N ASP A 123 -7.19 33.04 -7.02
CA ASP A 123 -8.08 31.91 -6.67
C ASP A 123 -7.57 30.58 -7.22
N ASN A 124 -6.58 30.58 -8.13
CA ASN A 124 -6.00 29.36 -8.69
C ASN A 124 -4.90 28.83 -7.77
N THR A 125 -5.30 28.25 -6.65
CA THR A 125 -4.37 27.62 -5.68
C THR A 125 -3.69 26.38 -6.24
N ASP A 126 -4.25 25.74 -7.29
CA ASP A 126 -3.60 24.62 -8.01
C ASP A 126 -2.22 25.01 -8.55
N ALA A 127 -2.05 26.27 -8.97
CA ALA A 127 -0.74 26.79 -9.38
C ALA A 127 0.27 26.76 -8.24
N LEU A 128 -0.14 27.08 -7.01
CA LEU A 128 0.73 27.04 -5.81
C LEU A 128 1.10 25.58 -5.46
N TYR A 129 0.17 24.64 -5.56
CA TYR A 129 0.48 23.24 -5.36
C TYR A 129 1.48 22.70 -6.40
N MET A 130 1.36 23.13 -7.65
CA MET A 130 2.35 22.79 -8.69
C MET A 130 3.73 23.41 -8.40
N LEU A 131 3.77 24.67 -7.94
CA LEU A 131 5.01 25.31 -7.49
C LEU A 131 5.65 24.56 -6.32
N LEU A 132 4.85 24.16 -5.33
CA LEU A 132 5.35 23.39 -4.18
C LEU A 132 6.02 22.08 -4.64
N ARG A 133 5.38 21.35 -5.56
CA ARG A 133 5.95 20.12 -6.15
C ARG A 133 7.24 20.37 -6.92
N LEU A 134 7.31 21.46 -7.70
CA LEU A 134 8.51 21.81 -8.46
C LEU A 134 9.66 22.19 -7.54
N TYR A 135 9.41 23.00 -6.50
CA TYR A 135 10.41 23.35 -5.49
C TYR A 135 10.86 22.12 -4.67
N GLN A 136 9.94 21.20 -4.37
CA GLN A 136 10.28 19.93 -3.73
C GLN A 136 11.22 19.08 -4.60
N GLN A 137 10.95 18.99 -5.91
CA GLN A 137 11.80 18.29 -6.88
C GLN A 137 13.23 18.88 -6.93
N GLN A 138 13.34 20.20 -6.78
CA GLN A 138 14.61 20.92 -6.79
C GLN A 138 15.25 21.07 -5.39
N LYS A 139 14.56 20.63 -4.32
CA LYS A 139 14.94 20.78 -2.91
C LYS A 139 15.11 22.27 -2.49
N GLU A 140 14.32 23.14 -3.10
CA GLU A 140 14.31 24.57 -2.82
C GLU A 140 13.45 24.88 -1.59
N TYR A 141 13.91 24.44 -0.42
CA TYR A 141 13.18 24.50 0.85
C TYR A 141 12.67 25.90 1.21
N PRO A 142 13.45 26.99 1.06
CA PRO A 142 12.94 28.33 1.36
C PRO A 142 11.76 28.74 0.47
N GLN A 143 11.75 28.31 -0.79
CA GLN A 143 10.65 28.59 -1.71
C GLN A 143 9.41 27.74 -1.38
N MET A 144 9.61 26.51 -0.93
CA MET A 144 8.52 25.67 -0.43
C MET A 144 7.81 26.34 0.76
N LEU A 145 8.56 26.81 1.76
CA LEU A 145 8.00 27.54 2.92
C LEU A 145 7.23 28.79 2.48
N LYS A 146 7.78 29.57 1.57
CA LYS A 146 7.11 30.76 1.01
C LYS A 146 5.80 30.38 0.29
N THR A 147 5.80 29.27 -0.45
CA THR A 147 4.62 28.81 -1.17
C THR A 147 3.55 28.29 -0.21
N LEU A 148 3.94 27.55 0.86
CA LEU A 148 3.02 27.13 1.92
C LEU A 148 2.38 28.32 2.65
N ASN A 149 3.14 29.39 2.94
CA ASN A 149 2.58 30.60 3.53
C ASN A 149 1.56 31.28 2.59
N ARG A 150 1.78 31.24 1.28
CA ARG A 150 0.80 31.73 0.29
C ARG A 150 -0.47 30.88 0.30
N LEU A 151 -0.32 29.54 0.33
CA LEU A 151 -1.47 28.62 0.45
C LEU A 151 -2.27 28.89 1.73
N GLU A 152 -1.62 29.11 2.86
CA GLU A 152 -2.31 29.49 4.10
C GLU A 152 -3.05 30.82 4.00
N THR A 153 -2.52 31.77 3.23
CA THR A 153 -3.19 33.06 3.01
C THR A 153 -4.48 32.89 2.21
N GLU A 154 -4.46 32.03 1.19
CA GLU A 154 -5.59 31.82 0.26
C GLU A 154 -6.63 30.79 0.80
N GLU A 155 -6.17 29.71 1.41
CA GLU A 155 -7.03 28.60 1.87
C GLU A 155 -7.32 28.62 3.37
N GLY A 156 -6.59 29.44 4.13
CA GLY A 156 -6.63 29.50 5.59
C GLY A 156 -5.59 28.59 6.25
N GLU A 157 -5.45 28.76 7.56
CA GLU A 157 -4.58 27.92 8.37
C GLU A 157 -5.03 26.46 8.30
N ASN A 158 -4.07 25.56 8.08
CA ASN A 158 -4.31 24.13 7.91
C ASN A 158 -3.19 23.34 8.59
N GLU A 159 -3.59 22.39 9.41
CA GLU A 159 -2.66 21.50 10.12
C GLU A 159 -1.66 20.80 9.21
N LYS A 160 -2.08 20.42 7.98
CA LYS A 160 -1.19 19.81 7.00
C LYS A 160 -0.07 20.74 6.57
N PHE A 161 -0.37 22.04 6.39
CA PHE A 161 0.64 23.03 6.03
C PHE A 161 1.61 23.25 7.18
N THR A 162 1.13 23.29 8.41
CA THR A 162 1.98 23.44 9.61
C THR A 162 2.93 22.24 9.76
N LEU A 163 2.43 21.02 9.58
CA LEU A 163 3.24 19.79 9.62
C LEU A 163 4.27 19.74 8.48
N GLU A 164 3.87 20.15 7.27
CA GLU A 164 4.80 20.21 6.13
C GLU A 164 5.89 21.25 6.35
N LYS A 165 5.56 22.43 6.89
CA LYS A 165 6.55 23.46 7.27
C LYS A 165 7.51 22.92 8.32
N MET A 166 6.99 22.27 9.36
CA MET A 166 7.80 21.62 10.39
C MET A 166 8.81 20.65 9.78
N HIS A 167 8.34 19.77 8.88
CA HIS A 167 9.19 18.81 8.18
C HIS A 167 10.26 19.51 7.32
N ILE A 168 9.89 20.57 6.59
CA ILE A 168 10.86 21.35 5.79
C ILE A 168 11.91 21.99 6.68
N TYR A 169 11.53 22.55 7.82
CA TYR A 169 12.49 23.11 8.78
C TYR A 169 13.47 22.06 9.31
N GLU A 170 13.00 20.83 9.56
CA GLU A 170 13.88 19.70 9.93
C GLU A 170 14.89 19.39 8.80
N LEU A 171 14.43 19.32 7.54
CA LEU A 171 15.32 19.11 6.38
C LEU A 171 16.37 20.23 6.23
N MET A 172 16.05 21.45 6.69
CA MET A 172 16.97 22.60 6.73
C MET A 172 17.87 22.62 7.98
N ASN A 173 17.71 21.66 8.91
CA ASN A 173 18.33 21.65 10.23
C ASN A 173 17.98 22.90 11.09
N ASP A 174 16.81 23.50 10.86
CA ASP A 174 16.28 24.59 11.69
C ASP A 174 15.27 24.05 12.71
N SER A 175 15.78 23.31 13.69
CA SER A 175 14.98 22.72 14.76
C SER A 175 14.25 23.76 15.61
N LYS A 176 14.72 25.03 15.62
CA LYS A 176 14.01 26.09 16.35
C LYS A 176 12.70 26.47 15.67
N SER A 177 12.71 26.62 14.36
CA SER A 177 11.50 26.91 13.59
C SER A 177 10.57 25.68 13.55
N ALA A 178 11.10 24.47 13.37
CA ALA A 178 10.33 23.24 13.45
C ALA A 178 9.57 23.10 14.78
N TYR A 179 10.26 23.34 15.90
CA TYR A 179 9.63 23.36 17.23
C TYR A 179 8.51 24.39 17.34
N LYS A 180 8.74 25.60 16.79
CA LYS A 180 7.75 26.68 16.84
C LYS A 180 6.47 26.29 16.10
N GLU A 181 6.59 25.70 14.92
CA GLU A 181 5.43 25.24 14.13
C GLU A 181 4.64 24.16 14.89
N LEU A 182 5.32 23.13 15.38
CA LEU A 182 4.67 22.03 16.09
C LEU A 182 4.06 22.50 17.43
N LYS A 183 4.71 23.42 18.12
CA LYS A 183 4.18 24.04 19.34
C LYS A 183 2.94 24.89 19.05
N SER A 184 2.97 25.70 17.99
CA SER A 184 1.83 26.49 17.52
C SER A 184 0.63 25.61 17.23
N LEU A 185 0.83 24.47 16.55
CA LEU A 185 -0.22 23.50 16.28
C LEU A 185 -0.84 22.94 17.57
N THR A 186 0.01 22.63 18.56
CA THR A 186 -0.44 22.14 19.88
C THR A 186 -1.25 23.21 20.65
N GLU A 187 -0.88 24.49 20.52
CA GLU A 187 -1.57 25.62 21.15
C GLU A 187 -2.90 25.94 20.44
N ALA A 188 -2.96 25.79 19.12
CA ALA A 188 -4.20 25.97 18.33
C ALA A 188 -5.23 24.85 18.60
N HIS A 189 -4.76 23.64 18.91
CA HIS A 189 -5.59 22.47 19.18
C HIS A 189 -5.35 21.89 20.58
N PRO A 190 -5.68 22.62 21.67
CA PRO A 190 -5.28 22.24 23.05
C PRO A 190 -5.95 20.98 23.55
N LEU A 191 -7.05 20.54 22.95
CA LEU A 191 -7.76 19.29 23.31
C LEU A 191 -7.31 18.08 22.46
N ASP A 192 -6.51 18.30 21.43
CA ASP A 192 -6.01 17.21 20.60
C ASP A 192 -4.73 16.63 21.21
N MET A 193 -4.85 15.44 21.77
CA MET A 193 -3.74 14.75 22.43
C MET A 193 -2.73 14.18 21.43
N ILE A 194 -3.09 14.03 20.15
CA ILE A 194 -2.19 13.58 19.09
C ILE A 194 -1.05 14.60 18.91
N TYR A 195 -1.37 15.89 18.77
CA TYR A 195 -0.34 16.94 18.59
C TYR A 195 0.55 17.10 19.81
N LYS A 196 0.01 16.94 21.04
CA LYS A 196 0.83 16.91 22.25
C LYS A 196 1.80 15.75 22.26
N THR A 197 1.34 14.58 21.83
CA THR A 197 2.19 13.39 21.74
C THR A 197 3.27 13.56 20.66
N MET A 198 2.90 14.11 19.49
CA MET A 198 3.85 14.43 18.42
C MET A 198 4.94 15.43 18.91
N LEU A 199 4.54 16.49 19.62
CA LEU A 199 5.50 17.42 20.22
C LEU A 199 6.40 16.72 21.24
N GLY A 200 5.86 15.81 22.03
CA GLY A 200 6.62 14.98 22.96
C GLY A 200 7.65 14.12 22.25
N ASN A 201 7.28 13.45 21.16
CA ASN A 201 8.19 12.61 20.35
C ASN A 201 9.30 13.47 19.71
N TRP A 202 8.93 14.61 19.14
CA TRP A 202 9.91 15.54 18.61
C TRP A 202 10.93 15.99 19.69
N LEU A 203 10.45 16.29 20.91
CA LEU A 203 11.31 16.64 22.04
C LEU A 203 12.23 15.48 22.46
N MET A 204 11.77 14.23 22.35
CA MET A 204 12.61 13.03 22.61
C MET A 204 13.78 12.96 21.61
N GLU A 205 13.50 13.10 20.34
CA GLU A 205 14.50 13.08 19.27
C GLU A 205 15.57 14.19 19.45
N HIS A 206 15.13 15.35 19.96
CA HIS A 206 16.01 16.50 20.22
C HIS A 206 16.59 16.54 21.64
N GLN A 207 16.64 15.40 22.33
CA GLN A 207 17.24 15.24 23.67
C GLN A 207 16.60 16.07 24.80
N ARG A 208 15.41 16.63 24.56
CA ARG A 208 14.63 17.40 25.56
C ARG A 208 13.72 16.48 26.37
N ARG A 209 14.28 15.35 26.85
CA ARG A 209 13.57 14.22 27.48
C ARG A 209 12.65 14.62 28.63
N LYS A 210 13.07 15.58 29.48
CA LYS A 210 12.25 16.02 30.62
C LYS A 210 10.95 16.71 30.20
N GLU A 211 10.98 17.44 29.09
CA GLU A 211 9.80 18.11 28.57
C GLU A 211 8.88 17.13 27.86
N ALA A 212 9.45 16.21 27.10
CA ALA A 212 8.71 15.09 26.49
C ALA A 212 7.93 14.28 27.55
N TYR A 213 8.60 13.89 28.64
CA TYR A 213 7.97 13.15 29.73
C TYR A 213 6.75 13.89 30.30
N LYS A 214 6.84 15.19 30.52
CA LYS A 214 5.73 16.00 31.02
C LYS A 214 4.53 16.00 30.06
N LEU A 215 4.78 16.04 28.75
CA LEU A 215 3.72 15.99 27.75
C LEU A 215 3.05 14.62 27.74
N PHE A 216 3.83 13.54 27.71
CA PHE A 216 3.28 12.17 27.70
C PHE A 216 2.46 11.89 28.96
N THR A 217 2.97 12.28 30.13
CA THR A 217 2.24 12.09 31.41
C THR A 217 0.95 12.91 31.43
N HIS A 218 0.98 14.16 30.93
CA HIS A 218 -0.22 14.97 30.84
C HIS A 218 -1.26 14.35 29.88
N VAL A 219 -0.83 13.84 28.73
CA VAL A 219 -1.75 13.14 27.82
C VAL A 219 -2.39 11.93 28.49
N LEU A 220 -1.62 11.15 29.27
CA LEU A 220 -2.15 9.97 29.97
C LEU A 220 -2.97 10.30 31.23
N GLU A 221 -2.86 11.50 31.79
CA GLU A 221 -3.75 12.01 32.83
C GLU A 221 -5.15 12.31 32.25
N GLU A 222 -5.22 12.92 31.06
CA GLU A 222 -6.46 13.22 30.37
C GLU A 222 -7.07 12.00 29.66
N GLU A 223 -6.22 11.22 28.99
CA GLU A 223 -6.60 10.04 28.22
C GLU A 223 -5.76 8.82 28.67
N PRO A 224 -6.13 8.14 29.77
CA PRO A 224 -5.34 7.04 30.32
C PRO A 224 -5.07 5.87 29.36
N ASP A 225 -5.93 5.67 28.36
CA ASP A 225 -5.85 4.60 27.38
C ASP A 225 -5.30 5.07 26.00
N ASN A 226 -4.73 6.27 25.92
CA ASN A 226 -4.12 6.78 24.69
C ASN A 226 -2.89 5.94 24.33
N SER A 227 -3.04 5.07 23.32
CA SER A 227 -2.00 4.10 22.91
C SER A 227 -0.73 4.79 22.41
N TYR A 228 -0.85 5.90 21.71
CA TYR A 228 0.32 6.65 21.20
C TYR A 228 1.18 7.22 22.33
N ALA A 229 0.55 7.84 23.32
CA ALA A 229 1.26 8.36 24.50
C ALA A 229 1.85 7.25 25.37
N GLN A 230 1.13 6.10 25.50
CA GLN A 230 1.66 4.92 26.19
C GLN A 230 2.91 4.37 25.48
N MET A 231 2.90 4.26 24.16
CA MET A 231 4.07 3.83 23.36
C MET A 231 5.22 4.80 23.51
N SER A 232 4.97 6.11 23.37
CA SER A 232 6.00 7.15 23.53
C SER A 232 6.61 7.14 24.93
N LEU A 233 5.82 6.86 25.94
CA LEU A 233 6.32 6.75 27.32
C LEU A 233 7.10 5.45 27.55
N TYR A 234 6.72 4.35 26.90
CA TYR A 234 7.51 3.13 26.87
C TYR A 234 8.90 3.39 26.25
N ASP A 235 8.96 4.07 25.11
CA ASP A 235 10.22 4.44 24.45
C ASP A 235 11.06 5.38 25.32
N TYR A 236 10.41 6.33 26.00
CA TYR A 236 11.08 7.19 26.98
C TYR A 236 11.75 6.40 28.09
N TYR A 237 11.04 5.43 28.70
CA TYR A 237 11.59 4.61 29.79
C TYR A 237 12.75 3.74 29.31
N ASN A 238 12.66 3.17 28.10
CA ASN A 238 13.78 2.44 27.51
C ASN A 238 14.99 3.35 27.23
N ALA A 239 14.78 4.52 26.64
CA ALA A 239 15.83 5.49 26.35
C ALA A 239 16.51 6.09 27.60
N THR A 240 15.88 5.93 28.76
CA THR A 240 16.39 6.43 30.05
C THR A 240 16.80 5.30 31.01
N ASP A 241 16.87 4.04 30.51
CA ASP A 241 17.23 2.82 31.26
C ASP A 241 16.34 2.56 32.48
N GLN A 242 15.08 2.95 32.41
CA GLN A 242 14.06 2.72 33.45
C GLN A 242 13.28 1.43 33.12
N LYS A 243 13.92 0.28 33.19
CA LYS A 243 13.41 -1.01 32.69
C LYS A 243 12.12 -1.46 33.39
N GLU A 244 11.99 -1.22 34.69
CA GLU A 244 10.79 -1.60 35.46
C GLU A 244 9.56 -0.81 34.96
N GLN A 245 9.72 0.49 34.75
CA GLN A 245 8.65 1.35 34.23
C GLN A 245 8.33 1.02 32.76
N ALA A 246 9.33 0.68 31.96
CA ALA A 246 9.13 0.23 30.57
C ALA A 246 8.30 -1.07 30.55
N HIS A 247 8.65 -2.08 31.39
CA HIS A 247 7.88 -3.31 31.48
C HIS A 247 6.44 -3.07 31.97
N ALA A 248 6.25 -2.22 32.98
CA ALA A 248 4.92 -1.87 33.45
C ALA A 248 4.07 -1.17 32.38
N MET A 249 4.69 -0.32 31.56
CA MET A 249 4.00 0.34 30.44
C MET A 249 3.70 -0.65 29.33
N LEU A 250 4.62 -1.55 28.99
CA LEU A 250 4.39 -2.63 28.03
C LEU A 250 3.19 -3.50 28.45
N ASP A 251 3.14 -3.90 29.71
CA ASP A 251 2.00 -4.65 30.26
C ASP A 251 0.70 -3.87 30.13
N ARG A 252 0.72 -2.56 30.42
CA ARG A 252 -0.46 -1.70 30.27
C ARG A 252 -0.97 -1.66 28.83
N ILE A 253 -0.06 -1.57 27.86
CA ILE A 253 -0.40 -1.58 26.43
C ILE A 253 -0.97 -2.95 26.02
N LEU A 254 -0.24 -4.02 26.31
CA LEU A 254 -0.55 -5.36 25.83
C LEU A 254 -1.77 -5.99 26.52
N LEU A 255 -1.98 -5.68 27.79
CA LEU A 255 -3.14 -6.15 28.57
C LEU A 255 -4.32 -5.18 28.52
N GLY A 256 -4.14 -3.99 27.94
CA GLY A 256 -5.19 -2.98 27.79
C GLY A 256 -6.35 -3.46 26.93
N LYS A 257 -7.60 -3.23 27.40
CA LYS A 257 -8.81 -3.65 26.67
C LYS A 257 -9.11 -2.78 25.45
N LYS A 258 -8.66 -1.52 25.47
CA LYS A 258 -8.89 -0.53 24.40
C LYS A 258 -7.75 -0.49 23.38
N THR A 259 -6.58 -1.05 23.70
CA THR A 259 -5.48 -1.15 22.74
C THR A 259 -5.88 -2.10 21.62
N ASP A 260 -5.82 -1.63 20.39
CA ASP A 260 -6.12 -2.43 19.20
C ASP A 260 -5.09 -3.54 18.99
N LEU A 261 -5.48 -4.53 18.19
CA LEU A 261 -4.66 -5.71 17.96
C LEU A 261 -3.35 -5.36 17.23
N ASP A 262 -3.40 -4.46 16.25
CA ASP A 262 -2.23 -4.08 15.45
C ASP A 262 -1.15 -3.42 16.32
N THR A 263 -1.57 -2.52 17.21
CA THR A 263 -0.68 -1.92 18.21
C THR A 263 -0.07 -2.99 19.13
N LYS A 264 -0.87 -3.96 19.60
CA LYS A 264 -0.35 -5.06 20.43
C LYS A 264 0.68 -5.90 19.68
N LEU A 265 0.38 -6.29 18.45
CA LEU A 265 1.30 -7.09 17.63
C LEU A 265 2.59 -6.32 17.30
N MET A 266 2.51 -5.03 17.05
CA MET A 266 3.67 -4.17 16.84
C MET A 266 4.55 -4.12 18.09
N MET A 267 3.96 -3.89 19.26
CA MET A 267 4.69 -3.83 20.54
C MET A 267 5.34 -5.17 20.93
N ILE A 268 4.66 -6.29 20.66
CA ILE A 268 5.27 -7.63 20.87
C ILE A 268 6.48 -7.81 19.96
N ARG A 269 6.39 -7.45 18.68
CA ARG A 269 7.51 -7.57 17.74
C ARG A 269 8.69 -6.72 18.18
N SER A 270 8.45 -5.48 18.60
CA SER A 270 9.48 -4.59 19.14
C SER A 270 10.15 -5.19 20.39
N PHE A 271 9.35 -5.70 21.32
CA PHE A 271 9.85 -6.35 22.53
C PHE A 271 10.69 -7.60 22.24
N ILE A 272 10.24 -8.43 21.28
CA ILE A 272 11.00 -9.62 20.85
C ILE A 272 12.33 -9.19 20.25
N GLN A 273 12.32 -8.21 19.35
CA GLN A 273 13.54 -7.71 18.69
C GLN A 273 14.55 -7.17 19.72
N ASP A 274 14.09 -6.39 20.68
CA ASP A 274 14.92 -5.86 21.75
C ASP A 274 15.48 -6.98 22.62
N ASN A 275 14.63 -7.89 23.07
CA ASN A 275 15.02 -9.05 23.90
C ASN A 275 16.09 -9.91 23.19
N GLU A 276 15.95 -10.13 21.88
CA GLU A 276 16.90 -10.94 21.10
C GLU A 276 18.22 -10.21 20.83
N SER A 277 18.16 -8.89 20.58
CA SER A 277 19.38 -8.08 20.38
C SER A 277 20.30 -8.07 21.61
N HIS A 278 19.72 -8.24 22.80
CA HIS A 278 20.44 -8.32 24.07
C HIS A 278 20.78 -9.76 24.51
N GLY A 279 20.49 -10.76 23.64
CA GLY A 279 20.75 -12.17 23.95
C GLY A 279 19.95 -12.71 25.16
N ALA A 280 18.81 -12.10 25.45
CA ALA A 280 17.98 -12.47 26.57
C ALA A 280 17.18 -13.77 26.32
N ASP A 281 16.73 -14.41 27.41
CA ASP A 281 16.02 -15.69 27.36
C ASP A 281 14.60 -15.52 26.80
N SER A 282 14.22 -16.41 25.90
CA SER A 282 12.85 -16.51 25.34
C SER A 282 11.75 -16.71 26.39
N THR A 283 12.11 -17.08 27.63
CA THR A 283 11.17 -17.29 28.74
C THR A 283 10.34 -16.03 29.03
N GLN A 284 10.95 -14.83 28.94
CA GLN A 284 10.24 -13.56 29.16
C GLN A 284 9.19 -13.30 28.08
N VAL A 285 9.53 -13.61 26.83
CA VAL A 285 8.61 -13.48 25.68
C VAL A 285 7.43 -14.44 25.82
N ILE A 286 7.69 -15.69 26.20
CA ILE A 286 6.63 -16.69 26.41
C ILE A 286 5.73 -16.28 27.57
N ALA A 287 6.30 -15.85 28.70
CA ALA A 287 5.53 -15.38 29.83
C ALA A 287 4.61 -14.19 29.50
N LEU A 288 5.07 -13.31 28.61
CA LEU A 288 4.26 -12.20 28.10
C LEU A 288 3.06 -12.70 27.29
N PHE A 289 3.28 -13.61 26.33
CA PHE A 289 2.21 -14.23 25.58
C PHE A 289 1.21 -14.97 26.48
N ASP A 290 1.69 -15.69 27.48
CA ASP A 290 0.84 -16.43 28.42
C ASP A 290 -0.08 -15.49 29.19
N ARG A 291 0.42 -14.33 29.65
CA ARG A 291 -0.39 -13.30 30.32
C ARG A 291 -1.44 -12.70 29.40
N MET A 292 -1.10 -12.49 28.12
CA MET A 292 -2.06 -11.99 27.11
C MET A 292 -3.16 -13.01 26.85
N LEU A 293 -2.81 -14.28 26.73
CA LEU A 293 -3.74 -15.38 26.49
C LEU A 293 -4.53 -15.82 27.75
N ALA A 294 -4.15 -15.35 28.93
CA ALA A 294 -4.94 -15.52 30.15
C ALA A 294 -6.15 -14.56 30.24
N GLN A 295 -6.30 -13.64 29.30
CA GLN A 295 -7.42 -12.69 29.25
C GLN A 295 -8.73 -13.38 28.86
N PRO A 296 -9.90 -12.85 29.30
CA PRO A 296 -11.20 -13.45 28.99
C PRO A 296 -11.53 -13.53 27.49
N LYS A 297 -11.03 -12.58 26.69
CA LYS A 297 -11.16 -12.58 25.22
C LYS A 297 -9.86 -13.07 24.61
N LEU A 298 -9.84 -14.31 24.17
CA LEU A 298 -8.69 -14.91 23.50
C LEU A 298 -8.56 -14.34 22.08
N SER A 299 -7.33 -14.03 21.69
CA SER A 299 -6.99 -13.64 20.31
C SER A 299 -6.27 -14.80 19.62
N ALA A 300 -6.85 -15.27 18.50
CA ALA A 300 -6.22 -16.28 17.67
C ALA A 300 -4.87 -15.79 17.10
N ASP A 301 -4.79 -14.51 16.72
CA ASP A 301 -3.55 -13.92 16.18
C ASP A 301 -2.41 -13.92 17.20
N ILE A 302 -2.71 -13.63 18.46
CA ILE A 302 -1.71 -13.69 19.56
C ILE A 302 -1.31 -15.13 19.84
N ALA A 303 -2.26 -16.06 19.85
CA ALA A 303 -1.98 -17.48 20.03
C ALA A 303 -1.12 -18.04 18.88
N GLU A 304 -1.43 -17.67 17.65
CA GLU A 304 -0.68 -18.04 16.45
C GLU A 304 0.74 -17.46 16.48
N PHE A 305 0.88 -16.18 16.84
CA PHE A 305 2.20 -15.55 16.96
C PHE A 305 3.06 -16.25 18.05
N ARG A 306 2.45 -16.60 19.18
CA ARG A 306 3.13 -17.39 20.21
C ARG A 306 3.60 -18.74 19.68
N ALA A 307 2.73 -19.49 19.00
CA ALA A 307 3.07 -20.81 18.45
C ALA A 307 4.19 -20.70 17.40
N ALA A 308 4.11 -19.73 16.50
CA ALA A 308 5.13 -19.46 15.51
C ALA A 308 6.48 -19.08 16.15
N TYR A 309 6.47 -18.21 17.17
CA TYR A 309 7.68 -17.85 17.92
C TYR A 309 8.33 -19.07 18.56
N MET A 310 7.54 -19.93 19.23
CA MET A 310 8.03 -21.16 19.83
C MET A 310 8.64 -22.11 18.79
N ASN A 311 8.03 -22.22 17.61
CA ASN A 311 8.52 -23.03 16.50
C ASN A 311 9.85 -22.51 15.97
N ILE A 312 9.96 -21.20 15.72
CA ILE A 312 11.20 -20.53 15.27
C ILE A 312 12.34 -20.74 16.28
N LYS A 313 12.02 -20.68 17.57
CA LYS A 313 12.99 -20.91 18.66
C LYS A 313 13.30 -22.39 18.89
N LYS A 314 12.76 -23.30 18.08
CA LYS A 314 12.96 -24.76 18.17
C LYS A 314 12.70 -25.30 19.58
N MET A 315 11.64 -24.80 20.21
CA MET A 315 11.20 -25.33 21.51
C MET A 315 10.72 -26.78 21.38
N PRO A 316 10.57 -27.55 22.47
CA PRO A 316 10.15 -28.94 22.41
C PRO A 316 8.88 -29.08 21.56
N MET A 317 8.93 -29.96 20.56
CA MET A 317 7.87 -30.11 19.55
C MET A 317 6.49 -30.36 20.15
N ASP A 318 6.40 -31.09 21.27
CA ASP A 318 5.12 -31.33 21.94
C ASP A 318 4.51 -30.04 22.50
N THR A 319 5.33 -29.14 23.00
CA THR A 319 4.89 -27.83 23.49
C THR A 319 4.44 -26.93 22.34
N VAL A 320 5.19 -26.93 21.21
CA VAL A 320 4.82 -26.21 19.96
C VAL A 320 3.51 -26.74 19.42
N ASN A 321 3.35 -28.07 19.35
CA ASN A 321 2.11 -28.69 18.87
C ASN A 321 0.90 -28.36 19.76
N ALA A 322 1.09 -28.33 21.07
CA ALA A 322 0.05 -27.90 22.02
C ALA A 322 -0.36 -26.43 21.77
N ALA A 323 0.62 -25.57 21.45
CA ALA A 323 0.34 -24.16 21.13
C ALA A 323 -0.48 -24.04 19.81
N TYR A 324 -0.12 -24.75 18.75
CA TYR A 324 -0.91 -24.74 17.50
C TYR A 324 -2.32 -25.36 17.70
N ARG A 325 -2.47 -26.42 18.50
CA ARG A 325 -3.81 -26.93 18.85
C ARG A 325 -4.64 -25.86 19.54
N LYS A 326 -4.03 -25.05 20.42
CA LYS A 326 -4.73 -23.95 21.08
C LYS A 326 -5.19 -22.88 20.08
N VAL A 327 -4.42 -22.59 19.04
CA VAL A 327 -4.88 -21.71 17.97
C VAL A 327 -6.13 -22.27 17.30
N LEU A 328 -6.12 -23.57 16.95
CA LEU A 328 -7.25 -24.24 16.26
C LEU A 328 -8.48 -24.41 17.17
N GLU A 329 -8.33 -24.43 18.48
CA GLU A 329 -9.45 -24.36 19.43
C GLU A 329 -10.13 -22.98 19.41
N ILE A 330 -9.35 -21.89 19.23
CA ILE A 330 -9.86 -20.52 19.20
C ILE A 330 -10.44 -20.17 17.84
N ALA A 331 -9.74 -20.58 16.77
CA ALA A 331 -10.07 -20.29 15.38
C ALA A 331 -9.78 -21.52 14.51
N PRO A 332 -10.76 -22.41 14.33
CA PRO A 332 -10.57 -23.66 13.58
C PRO A 332 -10.27 -23.49 12.09
N ASP A 333 -10.52 -22.30 11.55
CA ASP A 333 -10.28 -21.93 10.15
C ASP A 333 -8.84 -21.43 9.88
N ARG A 334 -7.97 -21.42 10.88
CA ARG A 334 -6.55 -21.04 10.72
C ARG A 334 -5.75 -22.10 9.98
N SER A 335 -5.74 -21.98 8.66
CA SER A 335 -5.07 -22.88 7.72
C SER A 335 -3.58 -23.02 8.01
N GLU A 336 -2.85 -21.91 8.12
CA GLU A 336 -1.41 -21.87 8.37
C GLU A 336 -1.02 -22.63 9.64
N SER A 337 -1.73 -22.39 10.73
CA SER A 337 -1.50 -23.09 12.00
C SER A 337 -1.77 -24.57 11.90
N ARG A 338 -2.78 -24.99 11.13
CA ARG A 338 -3.10 -26.39 10.87
C ARG A 338 -2.01 -27.06 10.05
N ILE A 339 -1.52 -26.41 9.00
CA ILE A 339 -0.42 -26.90 8.16
C ILE A 339 0.84 -27.11 9.00
N GLN A 340 1.21 -26.14 9.82
CA GLN A 340 2.40 -26.27 10.69
C GLN A 340 2.27 -27.43 11.68
N LEU A 341 1.10 -27.60 12.28
CA LEU A 341 0.84 -28.74 13.17
C LEU A 341 0.92 -30.07 12.41
N ILE A 342 0.35 -30.17 11.23
CA ILE A 342 0.42 -31.36 10.35
C ILE A 342 1.88 -31.68 10.02
N GLN A 343 2.69 -30.67 9.62
CA GLN A 343 4.11 -30.88 9.30
C GLN A 343 4.90 -31.41 10.51
N ASN A 344 4.68 -30.84 11.70
CA ASN A 344 5.32 -31.31 12.93
C ASN A 344 4.93 -32.77 13.27
N LEU A 345 3.67 -33.12 13.06
CA LEU A 345 3.17 -34.49 13.31
C LEU A 345 3.65 -35.45 12.22
N TRP A 346 3.84 -34.99 10.99
CA TRP A 346 4.44 -35.75 9.91
C TRP A 346 5.88 -36.18 10.26
N GLU A 347 6.68 -35.27 10.79
CA GLU A 347 8.04 -35.60 11.28
C GLU A 347 8.02 -36.69 12.37
N LYS A 348 6.99 -36.70 13.22
CA LYS A 348 6.77 -37.72 14.23
C LYS A 348 6.16 -39.02 13.70
N LYS A 349 5.78 -39.05 12.42
CA LYS A 349 5.05 -40.16 11.78
C LYS A 349 3.69 -40.47 12.46
N ASP A 350 3.07 -39.46 13.07
CA ASP A 350 1.75 -39.57 13.69
C ASP A 350 0.65 -39.39 12.60
N TYR A 351 0.58 -40.35 11.71
CA TYR A 351 -0.31 -40.28 10.53
C TYR A 351 -1.80 -40.31 10.92
N ASP A 352 -2.16 -40.91 12.04
CA ASP A 352 -3.55 -40.90 12.51
C ASP A 352 -4.01 -39.49 12.87
N GLU A 353 -3.16 -38.74 13.56
CA GLU A 353 -3.48 -37.37 13.91
C GLU A 353 -3.42 -36.42 12.68
N VAL A 354 -2.52 -36.67 11.72
CA VAL A 354 -2.52 -35.95 10.41
C VAL A 354 -3.84 -36.15 9.71
N ILE A 355 -4.35 -37.40 9.60
CA ILE A 355 -5.65 -37.69 8.97
C ILE A 355 -6.78 -36.95 9.71
N ARG A 356 -6.78 -37.00 11.03
CA ARG A 356 -7.79 -36.31 11.85
C ARG A 356 -7.82 -34.77 11.60
N LEU A 357 -6.65 -34.17 11.53
CA LEU A 357 -6.52 -32.71 11.29
C LEU A 357 -6.89 -32.35 9.85
N SER A 358 -6.52 -33.17 8.88
CA SER A 358 -6.88 -32.99 7.48
C SER A 358 -8.39 -33.12 7.26
N ASN A 359 -9.01 -34.12 7.85
CA ASN A 359 -10.47 -34.28 7.81
C ASN A 359 -11.21 -33.11 8.45
N ALA A 360 -10.72 -32.60 9.58
CA ALA A 360 -11.30 -31.41 10.21
C ALA A 360 -11.18 -30.15 9.30
N ALA A 361 -10.12 -30.06 8.50
CA ALA A 361 -9.96 -28.96 7.55
C ALA A 361 -11.01 -28.94 6.44
N HIS A 362 -11.59 -30.08 6.09
CA HIS A 362 -12.64 -30.14 5.06
C HIS A 362 -13.90 -29.35 5.45
N ASP A 363 -14.15 -29.16 6.74
CA ASP A 363 -15.28 -28.36 7.24
C ASP A 363 -14.96 -26.87 7.31
N TYR A 364 -13.69 -26.49 7.52
CA TYR A 364 -13.26 -25.11 7.75
C TYR A 364 -12.55 -24.45 6.55
N ASN A 365 -11.84 -25.25 5.76
CA ASN A 365 -11.03 -24.82 4.61
C ASN A 365 -11.25 -25.77 3.41
N PRO A 366 -12.50 -26.04 2.97
CA PRO A 366 -12.82 -27.07 1.99
C PRO A 366 -12.17 -26.84 0.62
N GLU A 367 -11.83 -25.59 0.27
CA GLU A 367 -11.21 -25.23 -1.00
C GLU A 367 -9.68 -25.38 -1.01
N GLU A 368 -9.07 -25.72 0.12
CA GLU A 368 -7.61 -25.84 0.23
C GLU A 368 -7.15 -27.27 -0.06
N MET A 369 -6.74 -27.54 -1.29
CA MET A 369 -6.27 -28.84 -1.79
C MET A 369 -5.17 -29.47 -0.92
N VAL A 370 -4.36 -28.65 -0.26
CA VAL A 370 -3.23 -29.08 0.58
C VAL A 370 -3.66 -30.03 1.71
N PHE A 371 -4.85 -29.88 2.25
CA PHE A 371 -5.34 -30.75 3.32
C PHE A 371 -5.75 -32.14 2.80
N TYR A 372 -6.34 -32.20 1.63
CA TYR A 372 -6.62 -33.48 0.94
C TYR A 372 -5.31 -34.18 0.55
N TYR A 373 -4.29 -33.42 0.17
CA TYR A 373 -2.96 -33.99 -0.10
C TYR A 373 -2.35 -34.59 1.17
N PHE A 374 -2.30 -33.88 2.29
CA PHE A 374 -1.74 -34.42 3.53
C PHE A 374 -2.55 -35.59 4.09
N GLY A 375 -3.87 -35.56 4.03
CA GLY A 375 -4.73 -36.64 4.44
C GLY A 375 -4.51 -37.90 3.59
N GLY A 376 -4.52 -37.75 2.27
CA GLY A 376 -4.26 -38.84 1.35
C GLY A 376 -2.86 -39.42 1.48
N MET A 377 -1.84 -38.57 1.64
CA MET A 377 -0.48 -39.03 1.89
C MET A 377 -0.34 -39.80 3.21
N ALA A 378 -1.03 -39.36 4.26
CA ALA A 378 -1.01 -40.08 5.53
C ALA A 378 -1.67 -41.46 5.43
N HIS A 379 -2.80 -41.60 4.69
CA HIS A 379 -3.38 -42.88 4.32
C HIS A 379 -2.42 -43.75 3.50
N TYR A 380 -1.72 -43.16 2.53
CA TYR A 380 -0.72 -43.88 1.72
C TYR A 380 0.42 -44.43 2.58
N MET A 381 0.95 -43.63 3.52
CA MET A 381 1.98 -44.10 4.45
C MET A 381 1.53 -45.19 5.39
N LYS A 382 0.23 -45.33 5.60
CA LYS A 382 -0.40 -46.42 6.35
C LYS A 382 -0.78 -47.65 5.47
N HIS A 383 -0.49 -47.59 4.16
CA HIS A 383 -0.88 -48.59 3.17
C HIS A 383 -2.42 -48.77 3.00
N GLU A 384 -3.17 -47.71 3.22
CA GLU A 384 -4.62 -47.64 3.09
C GLU A 384 -5.01 -47.09 1.70
N GLU A 385 -4.69 -47.86 0.64
CA GLU A 385 -4.75 -47.42 -0.76
C GLU A 385 -6.12 -46.88 -1.20
N ASP A 386 -7.23 -47.52 -0.77
CA ASP A 386 -8.56 -47.07 -1.15
C ASP A 386 -8.92 -45.72 -0.52
N ALA A 387 -8.55 -45.51 0.75
CA ALA A 387 -8.71 -44.23 1.42
C ALA A 387 -7.83 -43.13 0.78
N THR A 388 -6.59 -43.48 0.39
CA THR A 388 -5.71 -42.56 -0.36
C THR A 388 -6.37 -42.11 -1.65
N LEU A 389 -6.89 -43.04 -2.46
CA LEU A 389 -7.55 -42.72 -3.73
C LEU A 389 -8.81 -41.86 -3.53
N GLU A 390 -9.59 -42.13 -2.50
CA GLU A 390 -10.79 -41.34 -2.18
C GLU A 390 -10.43 -39.93 -1.82
N GLU A 391 -9.45 -39.77 -0.93
CA GLU A 391 -9.01 -38.43 -0.45
C GLU A 391 -8.39 -37.62 -1.58
N PHE A 392 -7.54 -38.22 -2.40
CA PHE A 392 -6.93 -37.54 -3.54
C PHE A 392 -7.96 -37.14 -4.62
N ARG A 393 -8.98 -37.96 -4.88
CA ARG A 393 -10.07 -37.57 -5.81
C ARG A 393 -10.83 -36.36 -5.31
N ARG A 394 -11.09 -36.29 -4.01
CA ARG A 394 -11.70 -35.09 -3.39
C ARG A 394 -10.78 -33.88 -3.57
N GLY A 395 -9.47 -34.04 -3.34
CA GLY A 395 -8.46 -33.00 -3.51
C GLY A 395 -8.34 -32.49 -4.95
N VAL A 396 -8.45 -33.38 -5.94
CA VAL A 396 -8.48 -33.03 -7.38
C VAL A 396 -9.61 -32.04 -7.66
N GLY A 397 -10.77 -32.23 -7.04
CA GLY A 397 -11.90 -31.30 -7.16
C GLY A 397 -11.66 -29.90 -6.58
N GLN A 398 -10.62 -29.70 -5.79
CA GLN A 398 -10.26 -28.42 -5.15
C GLN A 398 -9.04 -27.75 -5.78
N ILE A 399 -8.49 -28.31 -6.87
CA ILE A 399 -7.35 -27.70 -7.57
C ILE A 399 -7.78 -26.36 -8.15
N ASN A 400 -6.99 -25.31 -7.85
CA ASN A 400 -7.23 -23.95 -8.29
C ASN A 400 -5.89 -23.22 -8.56
N SER A 401 -5.94 -21.94 -8.92
CA SER A 401 -4.75 -21.15 -9.24
C SER A 401 -3.74 -20.97 -8.10
N LYS A 402 -4.11 -21.30 -6.86
CA LYS A 402 -3.23 -21.24 -5.68
C LYS A 402 -2.62 -22.61 -5.36
N SER A 403 -3.08 -23.69 -6.00
CA SER A 403 -2.56 -25.02 -5.76
C SER A 403 -1.12 -25.16 -6.23
N SER A 404 -0.26 -25.74 -5.39
CA SER A 404 1.14 -26.00 -5.75
C SER A 404 1.24 -27.05 -6.87
N PRO A 405 1.87 -26.72 -8.02
CA PRO A 405 2.06 -27.69 -9.10
C PRO A 405 2.80 -28.96 -8.66
N ASP A 406 3.74 -28.85 -7.73
CA ASP A 406 4.49 -29.98 -7.19
C ASP A 406 3.56 -30.92 -6.42
N LEU A 407 2.74 -30.41 -5.50
CA LEU A 407 1.80 -31.23 -4.72
C LEU A 407 0.73 -31.86 -5.61
N VAL A 408 0.24 -31.14 -6.62
CA VAL A 408 -0.73 -31.70 -7.58
C VAL A 408 -0.11 -32.79 -8.41
N SER A 409 1.11 -32.60 -8.90
CA SER A 409 1.83 -33.60 -9.66
C SER A 409 2.07 -34.87 -8.83
N ASP A 410 2.56 -34.72 -7.59
CA ASP A 410 2.78 -35.86 -6.68
C ASP A 410 1.51 -36.62 -6.35
N LEU A 411 0.41 -35.92 -6.12
CA LEU A 411 -0.91 -36.53 -5.89
C LEU A 411 -1.31 -37.41 -7.07
N TYR A 412 -1.22 -36.90 -8.31
CA TYR A 412 -1.57 -37.68 -9.49
C TYR A 412 -0.62 -38.87 -9.74
N MET A 413 0.68 -38.71 -9.47
CA MET A 413 1.66 -39.78 -9.57
C MET A 413 1.31 -40.93 -8.65
N ILE A 414 1.05 -40.65 -7.36
CA ILE A 414 0.69 -41.71 -6.39
C ILE A 414 -0.66 -42.35 -6.74
N MET A 415 -1.62 -41.57 -7.20
CA MET A 415 -2.88 -42.16 -7.73
C MET A 415 -2.60 -43.14 -8.88
N GLY A 416 -1.73 -42.78 -9.82
CA GLY A 416 -1.31 -43.61 -10.92
C GLY A 416 -0.70 -44.92 -10.46
N ASP A 417 0.23 -44.89 -9.50
CA ASP A 417 0.90 -46.06 -8.94
C ASP A 417 -0.08 -47.03 -8.27
N ILE A 418 -0.98 -46.51 -7.45
CA ILE A 418 -2.01 -47.34 -6.78
C ILE A 418 -2.96 -47.98 -7.81
N LEU A 419 -3.43 -47.18 -8.80
CA LEU A 419 -4.34 -47.67 -9.84
C LEU A 419 -3.68 -48.73 -10.73
N HIS A 420 -2.39 -48.54 -11.04
CA HIS A 420 -1.60 -49.54 -11.78
C HIS A 420 -1.50 -50.85 -10.98
N GLY A 421 -1.15 -50.77 -9.70
CA GLY A 421 -1.11 -51.95 -8.81
C GLY A 421 -2.45 -52.68 -8.70
N LYS A 422 -3.57 -51.96 -8.81
CA LYS A 422 -4.92 -52.52 -8.83
C LYS A 422 -5.37 -52.99 -10.22
N ASN A 423 -4.51 -53.05 -11.23
CA ASN A 423 -4.79 -53.39 -12.61
C ASN A 423 -5.83 -52.51 -13.32
N ARG A 424 -6.01 -51.27 -12.87
CA ARG A 424 -6.89 -50.23 -13.45
C ARG A 424 -6.10 -49.36 -14.45
N GLN A 425 -5.57 -50.01 -15.52
CA GLN A 425 -4.56 -49.43 -16.41
C GLN A 425 -4.98 -48.09 -17.05
N ALA A 426 -6.24 -48.04 -17.57
CA ALA A 426 -6.72 -46.81 -18.24
C ALA A 426 -6.75 -45.60 -17.30
N GLU A 427 -7.14 -45.81 -16.03
CA GLU A 427 -7.19 -44.76 -15.03
C GLU A 427 -5.79 -44.39 -14.52
N ALA A 428 -4.88 -45.36 -14.44
CA ALA A 428 -3.48 -45.12 -14.09
C ALA A 428 -2.81 -44.24 -15.15
N PHE A 429 -2.96 -44.51 -16.45
CA PHE A 429 -2.42 -43.68 -17.52
C PHE A 429 -2.98 -42.27 -17.50
N ALA A 430 -4.29 -42.10 -17.27
CA ALA A 430 -4.89 -40.76 -17.14
C ALA A 430 -4.33 -39.96 -15.93
N ALA A 431 -4.01 -40.64 -14.84
CA ALA A 431 -3.37 -40.02 -13.69
C ALA A 431 -1.93 -39.61 -14.01
N TYR A 432 -1.13 -40.46 -14.67
CA TYR A 432 0.23 -40.10 -15.08
C TYR A 432 0.26 -38.95 -16.11
N ASP A 433 -0.66 -38.92 -17.06
CA ASP A 433 -0.79 -37.81 -18.00
C ASP A 433 -1.09 -36.50 -17.26
N SER A 434 -1.96 -36.56 -16.26
CA SER A 434 -2.28 -35.41 -15.41
C SER A 434 -1.07 -34.94 -14.56
N CYS A 435 -0.31 -35.90 -14.03
CA CYS A 435 0.93 -35.65 -13.31
C CYS A 435 1.93 -34.88 -14.20
N LEU A 436 2.17 -35.33 -15.42
CA LEU A 436 3.08 -34.70 -16.39
C LEU A 436 2.55 -33.38 -16.93
N HIS A 437 1.24 -33.22 -16.99
CA HIS A 437 0.65 -31.92 -17.34
C HIS A 437 1.04 -30.81 -16.33
N TRP A 438 1.02 -31.15 -15.03
CA TRP A 438 1.38 -30.21 -13.98
C TRP A 438 2.89 -30.04 -13.81
N LYS A 439 3.66 -31.10 -14.04
CA LYS A 439 5.13 -31.10 -13.94
C LYS A 439 5.73 -32.00 -15.02
N PRO A 440 6.05 -31.44 -16.21
CA PRO A 440 6.53 -32.23 -17.36
C PRO A 440 7.87 -32.97 -17.14
N ASP A 441 8.64 -32.52 -16.14
CA ASP A 441 9.94 -33.11 -15.75
C ASP A 441 9.82 -34.08 -14.56
N ASN A 442 8.62 -34.48 -14.19
CA ASN A 442 8.42 -35.51 -13.15
C ASN A 442 8.88 -36.89 -13.66
N VAL A 443 10.14 -37.23 -13.36
CA VAL A 443 10.79 -38.47 -13.83
C VAL A 443 10.03 -39.75 -13.42
N PRO A 444 9.50 -39.92 -12.19
CA PRO A 444 8.67 -41.07 -11.84
C PRO A 444 7.42 -41.19 -12.69
N GLY A 445 6.79 -40.09 -13.09
CA GLY A 445 5.61 -40.14 -13.96
C GLY A 445 5.90 -40.48 -15.43
N LEU A 446 7.19 -40.47 -15.84
CA LEU A 446 7.62 -40.82 -17.19
C LEU A 446 7.92 -42.33 -17.35
N ASN A 447 8.09 -43.08 -16.27
CA ASN A 447 8.41 -44.52 -16.27
C ASN A 447 7.16 -45.37 -16.05
#